data_4ef5206c1f9d49abcb75a7d752cfeccb
#
_entry.id   4ef5206c1f9d49abcb75a7d752cfeccb
#
_cell.length_a   1.000
_cell.length_b   1.000
_cell.length_c   1.000
_cell.angle_alpha   90.00
_cell.angle_beta   90.00
_cell.angle_gamma   90.00
#
_symmetry.space_group_name_H-M   'P 1'
#
loop_
_entity.id
_entity.type
_entity.pdbx_description
1 polymer ?
#
loop_
_entity_poly.entity_id
_entity_poly.type
_entity_poly.pdbx_seq_one_letter_code
_entity_poly.pdbx_strand_id
1 'polypeptide(L)'
;HMRMWAGAAVERGYTVLTVDAMRGLKSDCGSPSKLSNGQLVKDALDAVAHLASLPSVDNQRISVIGFSKGAMIASWLASSSVANAVRPQTPPVAASISAYAFCALAPNRGRPQGISIVQPDTDRPLLVLMGGKDNETPPTSCLELLPKLQAAGKPVQWHLYPDATHSWDSADKDGYSKIDFKGNRVTYAYDPVVTEDSRKRVFDFLAN
;
A
#
# COMPACT_ATOMS: atom_id res chain seq x y z
N HIS A 1 -4.50 12.18 -6.60
CA HIS A 1 -4.76 11.87 -5.17
C HIS A 1 -3.48 11.90 -4.32
N MET A 2 -2.30 11.47 -4.82
CA MET A 2 -1.03 11.50 -4.06
C MET A 2 -0.70 12.87 -3.45
N ARG A 3 -0.93 13.96 -4.22
CA ARG A 3 -0.70 15.33 -3.70
C ARG A 3 -1.63 15.68 -2.53
N MET A 4 -2.86 15.20 -2.54
CA MET A 4 -3.82 15.40 -1.45
C MET A 4 -3.31 14.72 -0.15
N TRP A 5 -2.87 13.47 -0.24
CA TRP A 5 -2.31 12.75 0.91
C TRP A 5 -1.02 13.39 1.43
N ALA A 6 -0.12 13.79 0.51
CA ALA A 6 1.12 14.48 0.87
C ALA A 6 0.82 15.82 1.58
N GLY A 7 -0.11 16.63 1.05
CA GLY A 7 -0.53 17.89 1.67
C GLY A 7 -1.08 17.66 3.07
N ALA A 8 -2.01 16.71 3.22
CA ALA A 8 -2.60 16.38 4.52
C ALA A 8 -1.58 15.88 5.56
N ALA A 9 -0.51 15.21 5.14
CA ALA A 9 0.59 14.82 6.02
C ALA A 9 1.47 16.02 6.40
N VAL A 10 1.82 16.88 5.44
CA VAL A 10 2.61 18.11 5.70
C VAL A 10 1.89 19.03 6.67
N GLU A 11 0.58 19.22 6.51
CA GLU A 11 -0.24 20.02 7.44
C GLU A 11 -0.20 19.50 8.89
N ARG A 12 0.13 18.22 9.08
CA ARG A 12 0.30 17.56 10.39
C ARG A 12 1.76 17.50 10.87
N GLY A 13 2.67 18.18 10.17
CA GLY A 13 4.07 18.28 10.54
C GLY A 13 4.96 17.11 10.05
N TYR A 14 4.45 16.25 9.18
CA TYR A 14 5.28 15.19 8.59
C TYR A 14 6.16 15.72 7.46
N THR A 15 7.39 15.23 7.39
CA THR A 15 8.22 15.31 6.17
C THR A 15 7.75 14.23 5.20
N VAL A 16 7.45 14.59 3.96
CA VAL A 16 6.88 13.67 2.97
C VAL A 16 7.77 13.55 1.75
N LEU A 17 8.05 12.31 1.37
CA LEU A 17 8.72 11.95 0.11
C LEU A 17 7.76 11.11 -0.74
N THR A 18 7.43 11.59 -1.93
CA THR A 18 6.66 10.80 -2.90
C THR A 18 7.60 10.09 -3.86
N VAL A 19 7.46 8.76 -3.96
CA VAL A 19 8.30 7.91 -4.82
C VAL A 19 7.64 7.77 -6.19
N ASP A 20 8.28 8.30 -7.24
CA ASP A 20 7.89 8.09 -8.62
C ASP A 20 8.78 6.99 -9.26
N ALA A 21 8.43 5.75 -8.99
CA ALA A 21 9.15 4.58 -9.50
C ALA A 21 9.04 4.41 -11.03
N MET A 22 8.14 5.15 -11.70
CA MET A 22 7.96 5.09 -13.16
C MET A 22 8.74 6.18 -13.90
N ARG A 23 9.36 7.12 -13.17
CA ARG A 23 10.11 8.23 -13.76
C ARG A 23 11.26 7.74 -14.63
N GLY A 24 11.33 8.26 -15.84
CA GLY A 24 12.36 7.87 -16.82
C GLY A 24 12.06 6.58 -17.58
N LEU A 25 11.01 5.85 -17.23
CA LEU A 25 10.54 4.75 -18.06
C LEU A 25 9.63 5.31 -19.17
N LYS A 26 9.94 4.97 -20.42
CA LYS A 26 9.03 5.24 -21.57
C LYS A 26 7.86 4.23 -21.53
N SER A 27 7.11 4.21 -20.43
CA SER A 27 5.92 3.37 -20.30
C SER A 27 4.77 4.24 -19.84
N ASP A 28 3.67 4.18 -20.56
CA ASP A 28 2.39 4.66 -20.07
C ASP A 28 1.80 3.68 -19.04
N CYS A 29 0.79 4.12 -18.32
CA CYS A 29 0.08 3.26 -17.35
C CYS A 29 -0.63 2.05 -18.01
N GLY A 30 -0.65 1.96 -19.32
CA GLY A 30 -1.24 0.86 -20.10
C GLY A 30 -0.24 -0.23 -20.48
N SER A 31 1.05 0.05 -20.41
CA SER A 31 2.08 -0.96 -20.68
C SER A 31 2.43 -1.73 -19.41
N PRO A 32 2.63 -3.08 -19.50
CA PRO A 32 3.16 -3.83 -18.37
C PRO A 32 4.46 -3.18 -17.88
N SER A 33 4.50 -2.72 -16.66
CA SER A 33 5.71 -2.16 -16.06
C SER A 33 6.82 -3.21 -16.16
N LYS A 34 7.94 -2.84 -16.76
CA LYS A 34 9.14 -3.70 -16.80
C LYS A 34 9.78 -3.87 -15.41
N LEU A 35 9.32 -3.09 -14.43
CA LEU A 35 9.80 -3.17 -13.06
C LEU A 35 9.20 -4.38 -12.35
N SER A 36 10.07 -5.20 -11.80
CA SER A 36 9.68 -6.28 -10.90
C SER A 36 9.18 -5.73 -9.56
N ASN A 37 8.38 -6.53 -8.84
CA ASN A 37 7.99 -6.16 -7.48
C ASN A 37 9.21 -5.95 -6.57
N GLY A 38 10.26 -6.76 -6.72
CA GLY A 38 11.51 -6.59 -5.96
C GLY A 38 12.19 -5.25 -6.23
N GLN A 39 12.17 -4.76 -7.47
CA GLN A 39 12.69 -3.43 -7.79
C GLN A 39 11.85 -2.33 -7.12
N LEU A 40 10.52 -2.43 -7.15
CA LEU A 40 9.65 -1.46 -6.48
C LEU A 40 9.83 -1.45 -4.96
N VAL A 41 10.02 -2.62 -4.34
CA VAL A 41 10.36 -2.73 -2.91
C VAL A 41 11.70 -2.06 -2.63
N LYS A 42 12.71 -2.31 -3.50
CA LYS A 42 14.02 -1.66 -3.38
C LYS A 42 13.92 -0.14 -3.48
N ASP A 43 13.19 0.39 -4.46
CA ASP A 43 13.01 1.84 -4.64
C ASP A 43 12.35 2.48 -3.40
N ALA A 44 11.37 1.80 -2.79
CA ALA A 44 10.76 2.26 -1.54
C ALA A 44 11.76 2.23 -0.37
N LEU A 45 12.60 1.20 -0.26
CA LEU A 45 13.64 1.12 0.76
C LEU A 45 14.76 2.14 0.54
N ASP A 46 15.11 2.45 -0.71
CA ASP A 46 16.06 3.53 -1.02
C ASP A 46 15.48 4.90 -0.59
N ALA A 47 14.18 5.12 -0.77
CA ALA A 47 13.49 6.31 -0.28
C ALA A 47 13.49 6.39 1.26
N VAL A 48 13.24 5.27 1.97
CA VAL A 48 13.36 5.19 3.43
C VAL A 48 14.77 5.54 3.89
N ALA A 49 15.80 4.96 3.25
CA ALA A 49 17.19 5.25 3.58
C ALA A 49 17.56 6.71 3.29
N HIS A 50 17.05 7.29 2.21
CA HIS A 50 17.24 8.71 1.93
C HIS A 50 16.63 9.59 3.03
N LEU A 51 15.38 9.35 3.41
CA LEU A 51 14.74 10.10 4.51
C LEU A 51 15.52 9.95 5.81
N ALA A 52 15.97 8.74 6.12
CA ALA A 52 16.76 8.46 7.33
C ALA A 52 18.13 9.17 7.37
N SER A 53 18.65 9.59 6.22
CA SER A 53 19.90 10.36 6.13
C SER A 53 19.73 11.86 6.35
N LEU A 54 18.50 12.35 6.40
CA LEU A 54 18.21 13.78 6.56
C LEU A 54 18.26 14.18 8.04
N PRO A 55 19.03 15.21 8.43
CA PRO A 55 19.16 15.62 9.84
C PRO A 55 17.84 16.05 10.50
N SER A 56 16.86 16.46 9.70
CA SER A 56 15.55 16.91 10.18
C SER A 56 14.53 15.77 10.33
N VAL A 57 14.91 14.52 10.01
CA VAL A 57 14.01 13.36 10.04
C VAL A 57 14.40 12.43 11.18
N ASP A 58 13.45 12.06 12.01
CA ASP A 58 13.59 10.98 12.97
C ASP A 58 13.57 9.63 12.23
N ASN A 59 14.71 8.99 12.15
CA ASN A 59 14.90 7.74 11.43
C ASN A 59 14.16 6.53 12.05
N GLN A 60 13.67 6.66 13.28
CA GLN A 60 12.85 5.64 13.94
C GLN A 60 11.35 5.81 13.67
N ARG A 61 10.95 6.91 13.03
CA ARG A 61 9.54 7.27 12.79
C ARG A 61 9.20 7.40 11.31
N ILE A 62 9.93 6.71 10.43
CA ILE A 62 9.65 6.69 9.00
C ILE A 62 8.59 5.64 8.70
N SER A 63 7.46 6.06 8.16
CA SER A 63 6.35 5.19 7.78
C SER A 63 6.10 5.23 6.29
N VAL A 64 5.48 4.17 5.75
CA VAL A 64 5.19 4.05 4.31
C VAL A 64 3.68 3.96 4.10
N ILE A 65 3.16 4.81 3.22
CA ILE A 65 1.77 4.76 2.76
C ILE A 65 1.77 4.34 1.29
N GLY A 66 1.06 3.29 0.98
CA GLY A 66 0.92 2.79 -0.38
C GLY A 66 -0.54 2.65 -0.83
N PHE A 67 -0.76 2.84 -2.14
CA PHE A 67 -2.07 2.77 -2.78
C PHE A 67 -2.04 1.77 -3.93
N SER A 68 -3.02 0.87 -4.03
CA SER A 68 -3.09 -0.14 -5.09
C SER A 68 -1.77 -0.94 -5.21
N LYS A 69 -1.06 -0.86 -6.32
CA LYS A 69 0.27 -1.49 -6.46
C LYS A 69 1.25 -1.04 -5.36
N GLY A 70 1.24 0.25 -5.00
CA GLY A 70 2.05 0.78 -3.90
C GLY A 70 1.66 0.21 -2.54
N ALA A 71 0.39 -0.13 -2.34
CA ALA A 71 -0.09 -0.77 -1.12
C ALA A 71 0.45 -2.20 -0.95
N MET A 72 0.63 -2.94 -2.05
CA MET A 72 1.33 -4.23 -2.02
C MET A 72 2.78 -4.06 -1.56
N ILE A 73 3.45 -3.00 -2.03
CA ILE A 73 4.82 -2.69 -1.62
C ILE A 73 4.87 -2.36 -0.13
N ALA A 74 3.98 -1.47 0.34
CA ALA A 74 3.88 -1.13 1.76
C ALA A 74 3.61 -2.35 2.64
N SER A 75 2.74 -3.28 2.19
CA SER A 75 2.48 -4.53 2.91
C SER A 75 3.71 -5.42 3.04
N TRP A 76 4.54 -5.53 1.99
CA TRP A 76 5.80 -6.28 2.08
C TRP A 76 6.79 -5.63 3.04
N LEU A 77 6.83 -4.29 3.13
CA LEU A 77 7.70 -3.57 4.05
C LEU A 77 7.29 -3.70 5.53
N ALA A 78 6.09 -4.22 5.81
CA ALA A 78 5.67 -4.59 7.16
C ALA A 78 6.32 -5.91 7.67
N SER A 79 7.16 -6.56 6.84
CA SER A 79 7.99 -7.72 7.21
C SER A 79 9.46 -7.33 7.15
N SER A 80 10.14 -7.38 8.29
CA SER A 80 11.58 -7.11 8.36
C SER A 80 12.40 -8.12 7.55
N SER A 81 11.94 -9.36 7.41
CA SER A 81 12.63 -10.37 6.60
C SER A 81 12.66 -9.99 5.12
N VAL A 82 11.52 -9.48 4.59
CA VAL A 82 11.45 -8.99 3.20
C VAL A 82 12.33 -7.76 3.01
N ALA A 83 12.25 -6.79 3.92
CA ALA A 83 13.07 -5.57 3.84
C ALA A 83 14.55 -5.89 3.83
N ASN A 84 15.01 -6.75 4.76
CA ASN A 84 16.42 -7.17 4.87
C ASN A 84 16.90 -8.01 3.68
N ALA A 85 16.02 -8.84 3.08
CA ALA A 85 16.37 -9.62 1.90
C ALA A 85 16.60 -8.75 0.66
N VAL A 86 15.90 -7.61 0.56
CA VAL A 86 15.99 -6.71 -0.61
C VAL A 86 17.06 -5.63 -0.40
N ARG A 87 17.14 -5.04 0.78
CA ARG A 87 18.10 -3.99 1.12
C ARG A 87 18.54 -4.10 2.59
N PRO A 88 19.59 -4.88 2.86
CA PRO A 88 20.16 -4.97 4.21
C PRO A 88 20.54 -3.60 4.77
N GLN A 89 20.47 -3.44 6.08
CA GLN A 89 20.87 -2.22 6.80
C GLN A 89 19.99 -0.97 6.54
N THR A 90 18.85 -1.10 5.82
CA THR A 90 17.87 -0.03 5.81
C THR A 90 17.20 0.05 7.18
N PRO A 91 17.04 1.24 7.77
CA PRO A 91 16.23 1.37 8.99
C PRO A 91 14.84 0.75 8.78
N PRO A 92 14.33 0.00 9.76
CA PRO A 92 13.00 -0.59 9.64
C PRO A 92 11.96 0.52 9.54
N VAL A 93 10.89 0.29 8.76
CA VAL A 93 9.75 1.19 8.75
C VAL A 93 9.04 1.13 10.11
N ALA A 94 8.64 2.29 10.64
CA ALA A 94 7.90 2.38 11.89
C ALA A 94 6.49 1.81 11.75
N ALA A 95 5.84 2.09 10.61
CA ALA A 95 4.52 1.57 10.27
C ALA A 95 4.32 1.53 8.75
N SER A 96 3.42 0.68 8.29
CA SER A 96 3.01 0.57 6.89
C SER A 96 1.49 0.72 6.76
N ILE A 97 1.06 1.43 5.73
CA ILE A 97 -0.36 1.61 5.40
C ILE A 97 -0.60 1.10 3.98
N SER A 98 -1.55 0.21 3.83
CA SER A 98 -1.92 -0.46 2.59
C SER A 98 -3.37 -0.13 2.24
N ALA A 99 -3.61 0.70 1.23
CA ALA A 99 -4.95 1.05 0.78
C ALA A 99 -5.29 0.35 -0.53
N TYR A 100 -6.42 -0.34 -0.55
CA TYR A 100 -7.01 -1.06 -1.68
C TYR A 100 -6.02 -1.95 -2.46
N ALA A 101 -5.50 -2.99 -1.78
CA ALA A 101 -4.64 -4.01 -2.37
C ALA A 101 -5.09 -5.42 -2.02
N PHE A 102 -4.57 -6.39 -2.75
CA PHE A 102 -4.64 -7.79 -2.34
C PHE A 102 -3.76 -8.06 -1.11
N CYS A 103 -4.17 -8.98 -0.24
CA CYS A 103 -3.29 -9.53 0.80
C CYS A 103 -2.56 -10.79 0.33
N ALA A 104 -3.11 -11.48 -0.66
CA ALA A 104 -2.47 -12.60 -1.34
C ALA A 104 -2.96 -12.72 -2.78
N LEU A 105 -2.14 -13.25 -3.66
CA LEU A 105 -2.51 -13.64 -5.01
C LEU A 105 -2.53 -15.17 -5.10
N ALA A 106 -3.65 -15.70 -5.57
CA ALA A 106 -3.83 -17.15 -5.75
C ALA A 106 -2.79 -17.75 -6.71
N PRO A 107 -2.48 -19.02 -6.55
CA PRO A 107 -1.69 -19.79 -7.53
C PRO A 107 -2.26 -19.68 -8.95
N ASN A 108 -1.37 -19.63 -9.92
CA ASN A 108 -1.72 -19.71 -11.34
C ASN A 108 -0.57 -20.39 -12.11
N ARG A 109 -0.73 -20.58 -13.45
CA ARG A 109 0.28 -21.25 -14.30
C ARG A 109 1.69 -20.67 -14.17
N GLY A 110 1.82 -19.34 -14.03
CA GLY A 110 3.12 -18.63 -13.88
C GLY A 110 3.59 -18.53 -12.43
N ARG A 111 2.74 -18.89 -11.45
CA ARG A 111 3.01 -18.79 -10.01
C ARG A 111 2.29 -19.90 -9.26
N PRO A 112 2.78 -21.13 -9.33
CA PRO A 112 2.10 -22.29 -8.73
C PRO A 112 1.97 -22.20 -7.20
N GLN A 113 2.82 -21.43 -6.52
CA GLN A 113 2.76 -21.21 -5.06
C GLN A 113 1.90 -20.00 -4.67
N GLY A 114 1.38 -19.23 -5.64
CA GLY A 114 0.76 -17.92 -5.37
C GLY A 114 1.79 -16.88 -4.92
N ILE A 115 1.31 -15.79 -4.33
CA ILE A 115 2.16 -14.77 -3.68
C ILE A 115 1.46 -14.30 -2.41
N SER A 116 2.14 -14.40 -1.28
CA SER A 116 1.75 -13.69 -0.07
C SER A 116 2.19 -12.23 -0.19
N ILE A 117 1.27 -11.30 -0.02
CA ILE A 117 1.55 -9.86 -0.03
C ILE A 117 1.67 -9.38 1.41
N VAL A 118 0.67 -9.66 2.24
CA VAL A 118 0.85 -9.55 3.69
C VAL A 118 1.53 -10.82 4.15
N GLN A 119 2.72 -10.69 4.72
CA GLN A 119 3.56 -11.83 5.08
C GLN A 119 3.11 -12.47 6.40
N PRO A 120 3.23 -13.81 6.54
CA PRO A 120 2.93 -14.47 7.82
C PRO A 120 3.84 -14.03 8.97
N ASP A 121 5.03 -13.57 8.65
CA ASP A 121 6.04 -13.06 9.58
C ASP A 121 5.97 -11.54 9.79
N THR A 122 4.91 -10.87 9.32
CA THR A 122 4.67 -9.44 9.58
C THR A 122 4.98 -9.11 11.03
N ASP A 123 5.92 -8.20 11.26
CA ASP A 123 6.47 -7.81 12.56
C ASP A 123 6.46 -6.30 12.79
N ARG A 124 6.03 -5.52 11.77
CA ARG A 124 5.84 -4.07 11.85
C ARG A 124 4.36 -3.71 11.80
N PRO A 125 3.94 -2.66 12.49
CA PRO A 125 2.57 -2.17 12.45
C PRO A 125 2.08 -2.01 11.00
N LEU A 126 0.97 -2.66 10.68
CA LEU A 126 0.34 -2.62 9.36
C LEU A 126 -1.14 -2.28 9.48
N LEU A 127 -1.55 -1.19 8.82
CA LEU A 127 -2.96 -0.85 8.62
C LEU A 127 -3.38 -1.18 7.18
N VAL A 128 -4.44 -1.98 7.03
CA VAL A 128 -5.02 -2.35 5.72
C VAL A 128 -6.40 -1.73 5.58
N LEU A 129 -6.59 -0.91 4.54
CA LEU A 129 -7.89 -0.29 4.21
C LEU A 129 -8.43 -0.91 2.93
N MET A 130 -9.68 -1.37 2.95
CA MET A 130 -10.28 -2.15 1.86
C MET A 130 -11.63 -1.59 1.44
N GLY A 131 -11.91 -1.65 0.12
CA GLY A 131 -13.23 -1.37 -0.44
C GLY A 131 -14.02 -2.66 -0.64
N GLY A 132 -15.27 -2.70 -0.16
CA GLY A 132 -16.14 -3.87 -0.33
C GLY A 132 -16.63 -4.06 -1.76
N LYS A 133 -16.78 -2.96 -2.51
CA LYS A 133 -17.13 -2.95 -3.94
C LYS A 133 -15.90 -2.85 -4.86
N ASP A 134 -14.70 -3.00 -4.32
CA ASP A 134 -13.46 -3.04 -5.11
C ASP A 134 -13.40 -4.35 -5.90
N ASN A 135 -13.64 -4.27 -7.20
CA ASN A 135 -13.57 -5.41 -8.11
C ASN A 135 -12.23 -5.48 -8.88
N GLU A 136 -11.34 -4.52 -8.71
CA GLU A 136 -9.96 -4.59 -9.22
C GLU A 136 -9.05 -5.37 -8.25
N THR A 137 -9.12 -5.05 -6.97
CA THR A 137 -8.43 -5.75 -5.88
C THR A 137 -9.43 -6.19 -4.81
N PRO A 138 -10.27 -7.20 -5.10
CA PRO A 138 -11.29 -7.67 -4.15
C PRO A 138 -10.71 -7.97 -2.78
N PRO A 139 -11.39 -7.59 -1.68
CA PRO A 139 -10.87 -7.72 -0.32
C PRO A 139 -10.83 -9.17 0.19
N THR A 140 -11.32 -10.14 -0.56
CA THR A 140 -11.51 -11.54 -0.13
C THR A 140 -10.26 -12.12 0.51
N SER A 141 -9.09 -12.01 -0.15
CA SER A 141 -7.83 -12.54 0.39
C SER A 141 -7.41 -11.88 1.69
N CYS A 142 -7.76 -10.61 1.89
CA CYS A 142 -7.47 -9.89 3.12
C CYS A 142 -8.41 -10.31 4.26
N LEU A 143 -9.71 -10.41 3.96
CA LEU A 143 -10.72 -10.84 4.94
C LEU A 143 -10.48 -12.27 5.44
N GLU A 144 -9.86 -13.12 4.63
CA GLU A 144 -9.46 -14.48 5.02
C GLU A 144 -8.16 -14.51 5.84
N LEU A 145 -7.21 -13.63 5.55
CA LEU A 145 -5.85 -13.67 6.11
C LEU A 145 -5.71 -12.82 7.37
N LEU A 146 -6.19 -11.57 7.35
CA LEU A 146 -5.91 -10.60 8.42
C LEU A 146 -6.43 -11.01 9.80
N PRO A 147 -7.65 -11.61 9.93
CA PRO A 147 -8.10 -12.13 11.22
C PRO A 147 -7.18 -13.22 11.80
N LYS A 148 -6.63 -14.07 10.93
CA LYS A 148 -5.71 -15.15 11.35
C LYS A 148 -4.38 -14.57 11.85
N LEU A 149 -3.86 -13.56 11.17
CA LEU A 149 -2.64 -12.87 11.59
C LEU A 149 -2.84 -12.13 12.92
N GLN A 150 -3.97 -11.45 13.08
CA GLN A 150 -4.30 -10.77 14.34
C GLN A 150 -4.44 -11.77 15.48
N ALA A 151 -5.14 -12.90 15.28
CA ALA A 151 -5.25 -13.96 16.28
C ALA A 151 -3.89 -14.58 16.64
N ALA A 152 -2.94 -14.57 15.69
CA ALA A 152 -1.55 -14.99 15.92
C ALA A 152 -0.67 -13.89 16.57
N GLY A 153 -1.27 -12.78 17.04
CA GLY A 153 -0.55 -11.68 17.70
C GLY A 153 0.28 -10.79 16.76
N LYS A 154 0.04 -10.85 15.45
CA LYS A 154 0.72 -9.98 14.50
C LYS A 154 0.19 -8.54 14.59
N PRO A 155 1.03 -7.51 14.41
CA PRO A 155 0.64 -6.11 14.56
C PRO A 155 -0.12 -5.60 13.34
N VAL A 156 -1.25 -6.25 13.02
CA VAL A 156 -2.10 -5.90 11.88
C VAL A 156 -3.43 -5.33 12.36
N GLN A 157 -3.86 -4.24 11.71
CA GLN A 157 -5.18 -3.65 11.86
C GLN A 157 -5.79 -3.50 10.46
N TRP A 158 -7.11 -3.53 10.36
CA TRP A 158 -7.78 -3.31 9.07
C TRP A 158 -9.14 -2.65 9.24
N HIS A 159 -9.61 -2.06 8.14
CA HIS A 159 -10.97 -1.57 8.04
C HIS A 159 -11.53 -1.85 6.64
N LEU A 160 -12.77 -2.30 6.57
CA LEU A 160 -13.53 -2.49 5.34
C LEU A 160 -14.57 -1.39 5.20
N TYR A 161 -14.54 -0.68 4.07
CA TYR A 161 -15.57 0.24 3.64
C TYR A 161 -16.54 -0.50 2.70
N PRO A 162 -17.74 -0.94 3.16
CA PRO A 162 -18.57 -1.89 2.42
C PRO A 162 -18.93 -1.44 1.01
N ASP A 163 -19.12 -0.13 0.82
CA ASP A 163 -19.58 0.46 -0.44
C ASP A 163 -18.48 1.10 -1.28
N ALA A 164 -17.26 1.22 -0.77
CA ALA A 164 -16.15 1.83 -1.49
C ALA A 164 -15.64 0.94 -2.63
N THR A 165 -15.33 1.59 -3.76
CA THR A 165 -14.69 0.98 -4.91
C THR A 165 -13.17 1.13 -4.84
N HIS A 166 -12.43 0.64 -5.84
CA HIS A 166 -10.99 0.92 -5.98
C HIS A 166 -10.74 2.43 -6.11
N SER A 167 -9.68 2.95 -5.48
CA SER A 167 -9.30 4.37 -5.54
C SER A 167 -10.43 5.33 -5.12
N TRP A 168 -11.17 5.03 -4.06
CA TRP A 168 -12.25 5.87 -3.52
C TRP A 168 -11.82 7.30 -3.15
N ASP A 169 -10.53 7.53 -3.02
CA ASP A 169 -9.89 8.79 -2.63
C ASP A 169 -9.39 9.64 -3.82
N SER A 170 -9.72 9.23 -5.07
CA SER A 170 -9.27 9.87 -6.30
C SER A 170 -10.42 10.57 -7.01
N ALA A 171 -10.68 11.83 -6.65
CA ALA A 171 -11.75 12.63 -7.27
C ALA A 171 -11.57 12.80 -8.80
N ASP A 172 -10.32 12.81 -9.27
CA ASP A 172 -9.96 12.86 -10.70
C ASP A 172 -10.30 11.57 -11.46
N LYS A 173 -10.66 10.50 -10.75
CA LYS A 173 -11.06 9.22 -11.35
C LYS A 173 -12.55 8.88 -11.13
N ASP A 174 -13.32 9.82 -10.60
CA ASP A 174 -14.75 9.57 -10.39
C ASP A 174 -15.46 9.22 -11.69
N GLY A 175 -16.22 8.12 -11.69
CA GLY A 175 -16.90 7.59 -12.88
C GLY A 175 -15.97 6.95 -13.93
N TYR A 176 -14.66 6.96 -13.75
CA TYR A 176 -13.74 6.29 -14.67
C TYR A 176 -13.96 4.77 -14.67
N SER A 177 -13.96 4.15 -15.84
CA SER A 177 -14.00 2.70 -15.94
C SER A 177 -13.02 2.18 -16.99
N LYS A 178 -12.55 0.97 -16.76
CA LYS A 178 -11.65 0.22 -17.66
C LYS A 178 -12.00 -1.26 -17.67
N ILE A 179 -11.48 -1.98 -18.63
CA ILE A 179 -11.43 -3.45 -18.60
C ILE A 179 -10.07 -3.84 -18.01
N ASP A 180 -10.09 -4.65 -16.94
CA ASP A 180 -8.88 -5.18 -16.33
C ASP A 180 -8.26 -6.31 -17.18
N PHE A 181 -7.10 -6.81 -16.75
CA PHE A 181 -6.39 -7.90 -17.43
C PHE A 181 -7.11 -9.26 -17.38
N LYS A 182 -8.19 -9.37 -16.58
CA LYS A 182 -9.05 -10.57 -16.50
C LYS A 182 -10.30 -10.43 -17.36
N GLY A 183 -10.50 -9.28 -18.02
CA GLY A 183 -11.69 -8.98 -18.82
C GLY A 183 -12.86 -8.41 -18.02
N ASN A 184 -12.70 -8.09 -16.74
CA ASN A 184 -13.75 -7.52 -15.91
C ASN A 184 -13.80 -6.00 -16.09
N ARG A 185 -15.02 -5.45 -16.10
CA ARG A 185 -15.21 -4.00 -16.02
C ARG A 185 -14.98 -3.53 -14.59
N VAL A 186 -13.98 -2.67 -14.42
CA VAL A 186 -13.69 -2.00 -13.16
C VAL A 186 -14.17 -0.56 -13.27
N THR A 187 -14.91 -0.09 -12.27
CA THR A 187 -15.37 1.30 -12.18
C THR A 187 -14.93 1.89 -10.86
N TYR A 188 -14.42 3.12 -10.91
CA TYR A 188 -14.02 3.89 -9.74
C TYR A 188 -15.11 4.89 -9.39
N ALA A 189 -15.39 5.02 -8.11
CA ALA A 189 -16.26 6.04 -7.58
C ALA A 189 -15.55 6.77 -6.45
N TYR A 190 -15.44 8.07 -6.57
CA TYR A 190 -14.91 8.92 -5.50
C TYR A 190 -15.94 9.00 -4.36
N ASP A 191 -15.48 8.75 -3.15
CA ASP A 191 -16.29 8.86 -1.94
C ASP A 191 -15.62 9.82 -0.95
N PRO A 192 -16.11 11.06 -0.82
CA PRO A 192 -15.50 12.04 0.07
C PRO A 192 -15.60 11.67 1.56
N VAL A 193 -16.65 10.93 1.95
CA VAL A 193 -16.83 10.50 3.35
C VAL A 193 -15.83 9.41 3.70
N VAL A 194 -15.71 8.40 2.85
CA VAL A 194 -14.70 7.34 3.01
C VAL A 194 -13.29 7.90 2.90
N THR A 195 -13.07 8.87 2.01
CA THR A 195 -11.77 9.54 1.89
C THR A 195 -11.37 10.21 3.19
N GLU A 196 -12.26 10.97 3.83
CA GLU A 196 -11.95 11.66 5.07
C GLU A 196 -11.79 10.69 6.25
N ASP A 197 -12.66 9.68 6.38
CA ASP A 197 -12.51 8.65 7.41
C ASP A 197 -11.20 7.86 7.24
N SER A 198 -10.85 7.50 6.00
CA SER A 198 -9.58 6.80 5.72
C SER A 198 -8.37 7.64 6.11
N ARG A 199 -8.40 8.96 5.82
CA ARG A 199 -7.35 9.90 6.26
C ARG A 199 -7.24 9.96 7.77
N LYS A 200 -8.37 10.09 8.47
CA LYS A 200 -8.38 10.09 9.93
C LYS A 200 -7.77 8.81 10.49
N ARG A 201 -8.20 7.63 10.02
CA ARG A 201 -7.64 6.35 10.48
C ARG A 201 -6.16 6.23 10.25
N VAL A 202 -5.67 6.67 9.09
CA VAL A 202 -4.23 6.65 8.78
C VAL A 202 -3.45 7.51 9.77
N PHE A 203 -3.87 8.74 10.00
CA PHE A 203 -3.14 9.63 10.91
C PHE A 203 -3.28 9.23 12.37
N ASP A 204 -4.43 8.73 12.80
CA ASP A 204 -4.60 8.13 14.14
C ASP A 204 -3.66 6.92 14.33
N PHE A 205 -3.52 6.07 13.31
CA PHE A 205 -2.62 4.92 13.33
C PHE A 205 -1.14 5.34 13.38
N LEU A 206 -0.76 6.40 12.69
CA LEU A 206 0.61 6.90 12.68
C LEU A 206 1.00 7.65 13.96
N ALA A 207 0.02 8.11 14.75
CA ALA A 207 0.24 8.83 16.00
C ALA A 207 0.48 7.88 17.21
N ASN A 208 0.13 6.60 17.10
CA ASN A 208 0.31 5.58 18.13
C ASN A 208 1.64 4.84 17.95
#